data_ea485b72c7078d9aced7041d6af5a2e8
#
_entry.id   ea485b72c7078d9aced7041d6af5a2e8
#
_cell.length_a   1.000
_cell.length_b   1.000
_cell.length_c   1.000
_cell.angle_alpha   90.00
_cell.angle_beta   90.00
_cell.angle_gamma   90.00
#
_symmetry.space_group_name_H-M   'P 1'
#
loop_
_entity.id
_entity.type
_entity.pdbx_description
1 polymer ?
#
loop_
_entity_poly.entity_id
_entity_poly.type
_entity_poly.pdbx_seq_one_letter_code
_entity_poly.pdbx_strand_id
1 'polypeptide(L)'
;YKRQVMLAGILFCLGVRFPAPKQPQGFPIKEGLGLLKESSLLLLSFILFFQSGIEGVCNNWTTLYLGQTTNIPENRALMALTCMVAGLTVARLLLVVLFKKIKQETVLRASLITAAIGFALLTFSPDFARAAIGMVLVGAGLASTFPVILSIVGSRYASLSGTAFSVALVIALIGQTLLNSLTGIISQGYSIV
;
A
#
# COMPACT_ATOMS: atom_id res chain seq x y z
N TYR A 1 0.27 15.74 -21.45
CA TYR A 1 1.00 15.97 -20.19
C TYR A 1 1.71 14.68 -19.69
N LYS A 2 1.05 13.51 -19.54
CA LYS A 2 1.69 12.27 -19.02
C LYS A 2 2.89 11.82 -19.86
N ARG A 3 2.78 11.85 -21.21
CA ARG A 3 3.88 11.47 -22.12
C ARG A 3 5.07 12.44 -22.04
N GLN A 4 4.82 13.72 -21.86
CA GLN A 4 5.87 14.76 -21.75
C GLN A 4 6.66 14.59 -20.45
N VAL A 5 5.98 14.33 -19.31
CA VAL A 5 6.64 14.04 -18.02
C VAL A 5 7.49 12.77 -18.09
N MET A 6 6.99 11.71 -18.75
CA MET A 6 7.79 10.50 -18.96
C MET A 6 9.02 10.75 -19.82
N LEU A 7 8.89 11.49 -20.93
CA LEU A 7 10.02 11.85 -21.79
C LEU A 7 11.06 12.68 -21.05
N ALA A 8 10.62 13.68 -20.28
CA ALA A 8 11.52 14.49 -19.46
C ALA A 8 12.25 13.62 -18.41
N GLY A 9 11.56 12.68 -17.78
CA GLY A 9 12.16 11.71 -16.84
C GLY A 9 13.20 10.82 -17.52
N ILE A 10 12.90 10.30 -18.70
CA ILE A 10 13.84 9.46 -19.47
C ILE A 10 15.08 10.27 -19.87
N LEU A 11 14.90 11.50 -20.41
CA LEU A 11 16.00 12.37 -20.78
C LEU A 11 16.88 12.74 -19.57
N PHE A 12 16.26 13.01 -18.41
CA PHE A 12 16.99 13.24 -17.18
C PHE A 12 17.80 12.00 -16.77
N CYS A 13 17.23 10.79 -16.81
CA CYS A 13 17.92 9.56 -16.48
C CYS A 13 19.07 9.25 -17.44
N LEU A 14 18.95 9.58 -18.73
CA LEU A 14 20.04 9.42 -19.70
C LEU A 14 21.21 10.40 -19.49
N GLY A 15 20.93 11.58 -18.90
CA GLY A 15 21.94 12.59 -18.60
C GLY A 15 22.68 12.38 -17.27
N VAL A 16 22.16 11.55 -16.37
CA VAL A 16 22.73 11.33 -15.03
C VAL A 16 23.58 10.05 -15.02
N ARG A 17 24.82 10.17 -14.56
CA ARG A 17 25.67 9.00 -14.29
C ARG A 17 25.23 8.36 -12.97
N PHE A 18 24.60 7.21 -13.06
CA PHE A 18 24.25 6.44 -11.88
C PHE A 18 25.51 5.81 -11.24
N PRO A 19 25.63 5.82 -9.91
CA PRO A 19 26.72 5.12 -9.23
C PRO A 19 26.64 3.62 -9.51
N ALA A 20 27.81 2.97 -9.60
CA ALA A 20 27.87 1.53 -9.79
C ALA A 20 27.07 0.79 -8.68
N PRO A 21 26.39 -0.29 -9.01
CA PRO A 21 25.64 -1.07 -8.02
C PRO A 21 26.60 -1.60 -6.95
N LYS A 22 26.26 -1.38 -5.68
CA LYS A 22 27.07 -1.83 -4.53
C LYS A 22 27.01 -3.33 -4.28
N GLN A 23 26.15 -4.04 -4.97
CA GLN A 23 25.97 -5.49 -4.82
C GLN A 23 26.39 -6.22 -6.09
N PRO A 24 26.94 -7.45 -5.97
CA PRO A 24 27.31 -8.25 -7.13
C PRO A 24 26.05 -8.49 -8.00
N GLN A 25 26.17 -8.18 -9.28
CA GLN A 25 25.14 -8.46 -10.27
C GLN A 25 25.17 -9.95 -10.61
N GLY A 26 24.50 -10.75 -9.82
CA GLY A 26 24.23 -12.15 -10.10
C GLY A 26 22.85 -12.48 -9.56
N PHE A 27 22.05 -13.22 -10.30
CA PHE A 27 20.79 -13.76 -9.78
C PHE A 27 21.08 -15.17 -9.27
N PRO A 28 21.44 -15.36 -8.00
CA PRO A 28 21.67 -16.69 -7.44
C PRO A 28 20.31 -17.39 -7.27
N ILE A 29 19.82 -18.01 -8.35
CA ILE A 29 18.51 -18.66 -8.40
C ILE A 29 18.33 -19.65 -7.24
N LYS A 30 19.37 -20.42 -6.92
CA LYS A 30 19.33 -21.39 -5.80
C LYS A 30 19.17 -20.72 -4.44
N GLU A 31 19.86 -19.60 -4.21
CA GLU A 31 19.74 -18.83 -2.97
C GLU A 31 18.40 -18.09 -2.89
N GLY A 32 17.93 -17.59 -4.03
CA GLY A 32 16.59 -16.98 -4.15
C GLY A 32 15.46 -17.97 -3.84
N LEU A 33 15.55 -19.20 -4.32
CA LEU A 33 14.60 -20.28 -3.98
C LEU A 33 14.71 -20.68 -2.50
N GLY A 34 15.89 -20.57 -1.89
CA GLY A 34 16.09 -20.75 -0.46
C GLY A 34 15.29 -19.75 0.38
N LEU A 35 15.19 -18.49 -0.09
CA LEU A 35 14.43 -17.44 0.58
C LEU A 35 12.92 -17.72 0.63
N LEU A 36 12.37 -18.48 -0.31
CA LEU A 36 10.97 -18.90 -0.28
C LEU A 36 10.64 -19.88 0.85
N LYS A 37 11.65 -20.48 1.49
CA LYS A 37 11.50 -21.37 2.65
C LYS A 37 11.70 -20.65 3.98
N GLU A 38 12.16 -19.40 3.93
CA GLU A 38 12.42 -18.56 5.11
C GLU A 38 11.11 -18.08 5.72
N SER A 39 10.72 -18.66 6.83
CA SER A 39 9.46 -18.34 7.53
C SER A 39 9.32 -16.85 7.85
N SER A 40 10.43 -16.19 8.20
CA SER A 40 10.44 -14.75 8.50
C SER A 40 10.12 -13.90 7.29
N LEU A 41 10.70 -14.22 6.12
CA LEU A 41 10.42 -13.49 4.88
C LEU A 41 8.97 -13.72 4.44
N LEU A 42 8.49 -14.95 4.54
CA LEU A 42 7.10 -15.28 4.21
C LEU A 42 6.12 -14.52 5.11
N LEU A 43 6.33 -14.47 6.43
CA LEU A 43 5.49 -13.71 7.35
C LEU A 43 5.45 -12.23 6.98
N LEU A 44 6.61 -11.60 6.73
CA LEU A 44 6.69 -10.20 6.32
C LEU A 44 5.98 -9.98 4.97
N SER A 45 6.14 -10.92 4.03
CA SER A 45 5.47 -10.87 2.73
C SER A 45 3.95 -11.02 2.85
N PHE A 46 3.46 -11.86 3.78
CA PHE A 46 2.03 -12.00 4.05
C PHE A 46 1.43 -10.74 4.69
N ILE A 47 2.19 -9.99 5.49
CA ILE A 47 1.74 -8.68 5.94
C ILE A 47 1.53 -7.75 4.74
N LEU A 48 2.46 -7.75 3.79
CA LEU A 48 2.33 -6.96 2.55
C LEU A 48 1.20 -7.47 1.64
N PHE A 49 0.94 -8.78 1.61
CA PHE A 49 -0.19 -9.38 0.91
C PHE A 49 -1.52 -8.75 1.36
N PHE A 50 -1.78 -8.74 2.66
CA PHE A 50 -3.00 -8.14 3.20
C PHE A 50 -3.01 -6.62 3.06
N GLN A 51 -1.89 -5.96 3.31
CA GLN A 51 -1.76 -4.51 3.15
C GLN A 51 -2.09 -4.07 1.72
N SER A 52 -1.45 -4.69 0.71
CA SER A 52 -1.68 -4.37 -0.70
C SER A 52 -3.11 -4.71 -1.12
N GLY A 53 -3.64 -5.81 -0.60
CA GLY A 53 -5.02 -6.21 -0.86
C GLY A 53 -6.03 -5.21 -0.34
N ILE A 54 -5.89 -4.78 0.91
CA ILE A 54 -6.77 -3.77 1.52
C ILE A 54 -6.66 -2.43 0.77
N GLU A 55 -5.44 -1.98 0.47
CA GLU A 55 -5.22 -0.75 -0.29
C GLU A 55 -5.84 -0.85 -1.69
N GLY A 56 -5.70 -1.99 -2.36
CA GLY A 56 -6.30 -2.25 -3.65
C GLY A 56 -7.84 -2.27 -3.61
N VAL A 57 -8.42 -2.90 -2.61
CA VAL A 57 -9.89 -2.89 -2.38
C VAL A 57 -10.38 -1.47 -2.14
N CYS A 58 -9.71 -0.70 -1.29
CA CYS A 58 -10.07 0.70 -1.07
C CYS A 58 -10.00 1.52 -2.37
N ASN A 59 -8.96 1.36 -3.17
CA ASN A 59 -8.81 2.11 -4.42
C ASN A 59 -9.87 1.76 -5.48
N ASN A 60 -10.27 0.50 -5.56
CA ASN A 60 -11.14 0.02 -6.63
C ASN A 60 -12.63 0.00 -6.27
N TRP A 61 -12.97 -0.19 -4.99
CA TRP A 61 -14.34 -0.45 -4.57
C TRP A 61 -14.99 0.69 -3.75
N THR A 62 -14.20 1.65 -3.21
CA THR A 62 -14.78 2.71 -2.36
C THR A 62 -15.79 3.56 -3.08
N THR A 63 -15.55 3.93 -4.34
CA THR A 63 -16.48 4.77 -5.11
C THR A 63 -17.81 4.08 -5.34
N LEU A 64 -17.76 2.79 -5.68
CA LEU A 64 -18.96 1.97 -5.85
C LEU A 64 -19.71 1.81 -4.54
N TYR A 65 -19.01 1.44 -3.46
CA TYR A 65 -19.56 1.29 -2.12
C TYR A 65 -20.29 2.57 -1.65
N LEU A 66 -19.64 3.73 -1.74
CA LEU A 66 -20.24 5.00 -1.32
C LEU A 66 -21.44 5.38 -2.19
N GLY A 67 -21.39 5.13 -3.49
CA GLY A 67 -22.50 5.42 -4.39
C GLY A 67 -23.74 4.59 -4.09
N GLN A 68 -23.57 3.32 -3.74
CA GLN A 68 -24.67 2.39 -3.53
C GLN A 68 -25.24 2.40 -2.12
N THR A 69 -24.37 2.54 -1.10
CA THR A 69 -24.80 2.43 0.30
C THR A 69 -25.22 3.77 0.92
N THR A 70 -24.67 4.88 0.44
CA THR A 70 -24.88 6.20 1.07
C THR A 70 -25.52 7.22 0.14
N ASN A 71 -25.92 6.84 -1.07
CA ASN A 71 -26.44 7.76 -2.11
C ASN A 71 -25.51 8.96 -2.38
N ILE A 72 -24.22 8.84 -2.13
CA ILE A 72 -23.23 9.87 -2.44
C ILE A 72 -22.99 9.89 -3.96
N PRO A 73 -23.14 11.02 -4.65
CA PRO A 73 -22.89 11.12 -6.08
C PRO A 73 -21.47 10.70 -6.43
N GLU A 74 -21.28 10.07 -7.59
CA GLU A 74 -20.00 9.51 -8.04
C GLU A 74 -18.84 10.52 -7.96
N ASN A 75 -19.07 11.77 -8.34
CA ASN A 75 -18.07 12.83 -8.25
C ASN A 75 -17.59 13.06 -6.81
N ARG A 76 -18.46 13.01 -5.82
CA ARG A 76 -18.10 13.12 -4.40
C ARG A 76 -17.44 11.86 -3.88
N ALA A 77 -17.85 10.68 -4.35
CA ALA A 77 -17.20 9.42 -4.01
C ALA A 77 -15.74 9.41 -4.52
N LEU A 78 -15.48 9.92 -5.72
CA LEU A 78 -14.12 10.13 -6.25
C LEU A 78 -13.31 11.14 -5.41
N MET A 79 -13.96 12.21 -4.91
CA MET A 79 -13.30 13.13 -4.00
C MET A 79 -12.92 12.47 -2.68
N ALA A 80 -13.77 11.59 -2.12
CA ALA A 80 -13.43 10.82 -0.92
C ALA A 80 -12.22 9.91 -1.15
N LEU A 81 -12.13 9.24 -2.31
CA LEU A 81 -10.96 8.47 -2.69
C LEU A 81 -9.70 9.34 -2.81
N THR A 82 -9.83 10.54 -3.38
CA THR A 82 -8.72 11.51 -3.42
C THR A 82 -8.26 11.92 -2.02
N CYS A 83 -9.19 12.07 -1.07
CA CYS A 83 -8.88 12.32 0.34
C CYS A 83 -8.06 11.17 0.97
N MET A 84 -8.36 9.91 0.63
CA MET A 84 -7.56 8.75 1.07
C MET A 84 -6.11 8.85 0.56
N VAL A 85 -5.94 9.10 -0.74
CA VAL A 85 -4.60 9.22 -1.34
C VAL A 85 -3.83 10.40 -0.74
N ALA A 86 -4.50 11.52 -0.50
CA ALA A 86 -3.91 12.68 0.17
C ALA A 86 -3.48 12.34 1.60
N GLY A 87 -4.36 11.69 2.38
CA GLY A 87 -4.04 11.22 3.74
C GLY A 87 -2.84 10.29 3.78
N LEU A 88 -2.79 9.32 2.86
CA LEU A 88 -1.67 8.38 2.70
C LEU A 88 -0.37 9.13 2.35
N THR A 89 -0.42 10.08 1.43
CA THR A 89 0.75 10.85 0.99
C THR A 89 1.29 11.72 2.12
N VAL A 90 0.42 12.47 2.78
CA VAL A 90 0.82 13.34 3.90
C VAL A 90 1.40 12.52 5.04
N ALA A 91 0.75 11.41 5.39
CA ALA A 91 1.26 10.51 6.42
C ALA A 91 2.64 9.94 6.05
N ARG A 92 2.87 9.51 4.81
CA ARG A 92 4.20 9.05 4.35
C ARG A 92 5.29 10.11 4.50
N LEU A 93 4.98 11.37 4.20
CA LEU A 93 5.93 12.47 4.40
C LEU A 93 6.24 12.68 5.90
N LEU A 94 5.21 12.61 6.76
CA LEU A 94 5.38 12.72 8.20
C LEU A 94 6.19 11.55 8.80
N LEU A 95 6.06 10.34 8.25
CA LEU A 95 6.82 9.17 8.70
C LEU A 95 8.33 9.37 8.62
N VAL A 96 8.84 10.14 7.68
CA VAL A 96 10.28 10.47 7.57
C VAL A 96 10.79 11.16 8.84
N VAL A 97 9.96 12.01 9.44
CA VAL A 97 10.28 12.72 10.68
C VAL A 97 9.98 11.85 11.91
N LEU A 98 8.86 11.15 11.89
CA LEU A 98 8.43 10.31 13.01
C LEU A 98 9.43 9.18 13.31
N PHE A 99 9.94 8.50 12.30
CA PHE A 99 10.91 7.41 12.49
C PHE A 99 12.24 7.84 13.08
N LYS A 100 12.54 9.15 13.08
CA LYS A 100 13.72 9.69 13.79
C LYS A 100 13.50 9.80 15.31
N LYS A 101 12.24 9.85 15.77
CA LYS A 101 11.87 10.14 17.16
C LYS A 101 11.14 8.99 17.84
N ILE A 102 10.44 8.15 17.09
CA ILE A 102 9.52 7.13 17.61
C ILE A 102 9.91 5.77 17.03
N LYS A 103 9.80 4.73 17.85
CA LYS A 103 10.07 3.34 17.42
C LYS A 103 9.08 2.93 16.32
N GLN A 104 9.57 2.22 15.31
CA GLN A 104 8.77 1.75 14.17
C GLN A 104 7.55 0.93 14.59
N GLU A 105 7.67 0.11 15.64
CA GLU A 105 6.55 -0.66 16.18
C GLU A 105 5.41 0.22 16.70
N THR A 106 5.74 1.29 17.42
CA THR A 106 4.73 2.22 17.96
C THR A 106 4.01 2.95 16.85
N VAL A 107 4.74 3.38 15.82
CA VAL A 107 4.16 4.01 14.63
C VAL A 107 3.24 3.03 13.91
N LEU A 108 3.68 1.77 13.72
CA LEU A 108 2.87 0.75 13.06
C LEU A 108 1.57 0.47 13.82
N ARG A 109 1.65 0.30 15.15
CA ARG A 109 0.45 0.09 15.98
C ARG A 109 -0.52 1.28 15.90
N ALA A 110 -0.01 2.50 16.03
CA ALA A 110 -0.82 3.71 15.89
C ALA A 110 -1.50 3.80 14.52
N SER A 111 -0.76 3.47 13.46
CA SER A 111 -1.27 3.46 12.09
C SER A 111 -2.39 2.43 11.90
N LEU A 112 -2.25 1.22 12.44
CA LEU A 112 -3.29 0.19 12.37
C LEU A 112 -4.57 0.62 13.11
N ILE A 113 -4.42 1.23 14.30
CA ILE A 113 -5.56 1.77 15.05
C ILE A 113 -6.23 2.89 14.25
N THR A 114 -5.45 3.78 13.65
CA THR A 114 -5.98 4.87 12.81
C THR A 114 -6.74 4.32 11.61
N ALA A 115 -6.23 3.28 10.95
CA ALA A 115 -6.93 2.63 9.85
C ALA A 115 -8.25 2.00 10.32
N ALA A 116 -8.24 1.29 11.46
CA ALA A 116 -9.44 0.66 12.02
C ALA A 116 -10.52 1.70 12.35
N ILE A 117 -10.15 2.83 12.95
CA ILE A 117 -11.07 3.96 13.20
C ILE A 117 -11.61 4.50 11.88
N GLY A 118 -10.76 4.66 10.86
CA GLY A 118 -11.17 5.12 9.54
C GLY A 118 -12.19 4.19 8.89
N PHE A 119 -11.99 2.88 8.95
CA PHE A 119 -12.95 1.89 8.44
C PHE A 119 -14.25 1.89 9.23
N ALA A 120 -14.20 2.01 10.55
CA ALA A 120 -15.39 2.13 11.39
C ALA A 120 -16.21 3.38 11.01
N LEU A 121 -15.55 4.52 10.82
CA LEU A 121 -16.23 5.73 10.34
C LEU A 121 -16.87 5.54 8.97
N LEU A 122 -16.24 4.84 8.05
CA LEU A 122 -16.80 4.54 6.72
C LEU A 122 -18.07 3.69 6.82
N THR A 123 -18.06 2.65 7.67
CA THR A 123 -19.19 1.74 7.85
C THR A 123 -20.43 2.47 8.37
N PHE A 124 -20.26 3.46 9.22
CA PHE A 124 -21.34 4.23 9.84
C PHE A 124 -21.51 5.63 9.24
N SER A 125 -21.08 5.86 8.00
CA SER A 125 -21.11 7.18 7.38
C SER A 125 -22.44 7.45 6.68
N PRO A 126 -23.29 8.34 7.20
CA PRO A 126 -24.52 8.75 6.53
C PRO A 126 -24.29 9.85 5.48
N ASP A 127 -23.13 10.53 5.51
CA ASP A 127 -22.83 11.70 4.70
C ASP A 127 -21.40 11.71 4.15
N PHE A 128 -21.19 12.57 3.13
CA PHE A 128 -19.89 12.73 2.48
C PHE A 128 -18.78 13.19 3.43
N ALA A 129 -19.09 14.07 4.39
CA ALA A 129 -18.05 14.63 5.26
C ALA A 129 -17.41 13.55 6.14
N ARG A 130 -18.24 12.67 6.72
CA ARG A 130 -17.76 11.52 7.51
C ARG A 130 -17.02 10.51 6.64
N ALA A 131 -17.54 10.22 5.45
CA ALA A 131 -16.85 9.35 4.50
C ALA A 131 -15.46 9.90 4.12
N ALA A 132 -15.35 11.19 3.84
CA ALA A 132 -14.06 11.82 3.52
C ALA A 132 -13.08 11.77 4.70
N ILE A 133 -13.53 12.04 5.93
CA ILE A 133 -12.69 11.93 7.13
C ILE A 133 -12.26 10.47 7.33
N GLY A 134 -13.18 9.52 7.22
CA GLY A 134 -12.87 8.10 7.31
C GLY A 134 -11.81 7.68 6.29
N MET A 135 -11.93 8.14 5.05
CA MET A 135 -10.97 7.86 3.98
C MET A 135 -9.58 8.47 4.25
N VAL A 136 -9.51 9.71 4.77
CA VAL A 136 -8.23 10.30 5.20
C VAL A 136 -7.56 9.44 6.26
N LEU A 137 -8.32 8.99 7.26
CA LEU A 137 -7.79 8.14 8.34
C LEU A 137 -7.36 6.76 7.82
N VAL A 138 -8.12 6.15 6.91
CA VAL A 138 -7.71 4.90 6.25
C VAL A 138 -6.40 5.09 5.51
N GLY A 139 -6.28 6.13 4.69
CA GLY A 139 -5.06 6.43 3.96
C GLY A 139 -3.86 6.66 4.89
N ALA A 140 -4.03 7.49 5.92
CA ALA A 140 -2.99 7.76 6.91
C ALA A 140 -2.58 6.48 7.67
N GLY A 141 -3.56 5.64 8.02
CA GLY A 141 -3.32 4.39 8.72
C GLY A 141 -2.61 3.34 7.88
N LEU A 142 -2.86 3.28 6.58
CA LEU A 142 -2.17 2.35 5.67
C LEU A 142 -0.76 2.82 5.27
N ALA A 143 -0.38 4.06 5.55
CA ALA A 143 0.84 4.67 5.05
C ALA A 143 2.13 4.02 5.56
N SER A 144 2.15 3.53 6.82
CA SER A 144 3.37 3.10 7.49
C SER A 144 3.78 1.64 7.21
N THR A 145 2.81 0.76 6.98
CA THR A 145 3.06 -0.69 6.93
C THR A 145 4.03 -1.05 5.81
N PHE A 146 3.80 -0.55 4.60
CA PHE A 146 4.63 -0.86 3.44
C PHE A 146 6.11 -0.46 3.62
N PRO A 147 6.42 0.81 3.95
CA PRO A 147 7.82 1.21 4.13
C PRO A 147 8.49 0.54 5.33
N VAL A 148 7.77 0.28 6.43
CA VAL A 148 8.34 -0.40 7.60
C VAL A 148 8.72 -1.84 7.25
N ILE A 149 7.82 -2.60 6.62
CA ILE A 149 8.08 -4.00 6.28
C ILE A 149 9.23 -4.09 5.26
N LEU A 150 9.25 -3.24 4.23
CA LEU A 150 10.35 -3.23 3.27
C LEU A 150 11.68 -2.83 3.93
N SER A 151 11.68 -1.91 4.89
CA SER A 151 12.88 -1.57 5.67
C SER A 151 13.40 -2.77 6.45
N ILE A 152 12.52 -3.55 7.09
CA ILE A 152 12.89 -4.78 7.81
C ILE A 152 13.44 -5.83 6.85
N VAL A 153 12.78 -6.06 5.70
CA VAL A 153 13.25 -7.00 4.68
C VAL A 153 14.64 -6.59 4.17
N GLY A 154 14.81 -5.30 3.82
CA GLY A 154 16.09 -4.79 3.32
C GLY A 154 17.24 -4.89 4.33
N SER A 155 16.99 -4.64 5.62
CA SER A 155 18.01 -4.75 6.66
C SER A 155 18.32 -6.21 7.01
N ARG A 156 17.32 -7.08 7.07
CA ARG A 156 17.49 -8.49 7.45
C ARG A 156 18.15 -9.31 6.35
N TYR A 157 17.86 -9.01 5.10
CA TYR A 157 18.37 -9.72 3.92
C TYR A 157 19.30 -8.84 3.08
N ALA A 158 20.20 -8.08 3.73
CA ALA A 158 21.01 -7.07 3.08
C ALA A 158 21.86 -7.60 1.91
N SER A 159 22.39 -8.82 2.01
CA SER A 159 23.18 -9.49 0.95
C SER A 159 22.37 -9.92 -0.26
N LEU A 160 21.07 -10.22 -0.08
CA LEU A 160 20.14 -10.69 -1.10
C LEU A 160 18.89 -9.79 -1.18
N SER A 161 19.04 -8.50 -0.85
CA SER A 161 17.92 -7.58 -0.69
C SER A 161 17.06 -7.47 -1.95
N GLY A 162 17.67 -7.46 -3.15
CA GLY A 162 16.93 -7.42 -4.41
C GLY A 162 16.00 -8.62 -4.58
N THR A 163 16.48 -9.84 -4.28
CA THR A 163 15.68 -11.06 -4.38
C THR A 163 14.60 -11.10 -3.29
N ALA A 164 14.95 -10.71 -2.04
CA ALA A 164 14.00 -10.66 -0.94
C ALA A 164 12.87 -9.65 -1.22
N PHE A 165 13.17 -8.48 -1.76
CA PHE A 165 12.17 -7.51 -2.20
C PHE A 165 11.28 -8.07 -3.32
N SER A 166 11.87 -8.74 -4.31
CA SER A 166 11.10 -9.33 -5.41
C SER A 166 10.10 -10.35 -4.89
N VAL A 167 10.51 -11.25 -4.00
CA VAL A 167 9.61 -12.23 -3.35
C VAL A 167 8.49 -11.52 -2.59
N ALA A 168 8.83 -10.56 -1.74
CA ALA A 168 7.86 -9.84 -0.94
C ALA A 168 6.84 -9.07 -1.80
N LEU A 169 7.31 -8.41 -2.86
CA LEU A 169 6.45 -7.63 -3.76
C LEU A 169 5.57 -8.52 -4.63
N VAL A 170 6.06 -9.68 -5.11
CA VAL A 170 5.22 -10.64 -5.85
C VAL A 170 4.09 -11.15 -4.97
N ILE A 171 4.37 -11.53 -3.73
CA ILE A 171 3.35 -11.98 -2.77
C ILE A 171 2.35 -10.85 -2.48
N ALA A 172 2.81 -9.61 -2.34
CA ALA A 172 1.95 -8.44 -2.16
C ALA A 172 0.99 -8.22 -3.35
N LEU A 173 1.50 -8.33 -4.59
CA LEU A 173 0.68 -8.21 -5.80
C LEU A 173 -0.35 -9.33 -5.94
N ILE A 174 0.02 -10.56 -5.57
CA ILE A 174 -0.92 -11.69 -5.51
C ILE A 174 -2.04 -11.35 -4.51
N GLY A 175 -1.71 -10.82 -3.34
CA GLY A 175 -2.68 -10.37 -2.35
C GLY A 175 -3.63 -9.31 -2.89
N GLN A 176 -3.10 -8.30 -3.54
CA GLN A 176 -3.91 -7.26 -4.18
C GLN A 176 -4.90 -7.85 -5.18
N THR A 177 -4.44 -8.72 -6.07
CA THR A 177 -5.29 -9.34 -7.10
C THR A 177 -6.35 -10.23 -6.48
N LEU A 178 -5.98 -11.12 -5.57
CA LEU A 178 -6.89 -12.07 -4.94
C LEU A 178 -7.97 -11.36 -4.11
N LEU A 179 -7.59 -10.42 -3.25
CA LEU A 179 -8.56 -9.72 -2.40
C LEU A 179 -9.51 -8.84 -3.22
N ASN A 180 -9.03 -8.20 -4.29
CA ASN A 180 -9.91 -7.47 -5.21
C ASN A 180 -10.90 -8.41 -5.92
N SER A 181 -10.43 -9.56 -6.41
CA SER A 181 -11.31 -10.55 -7.07
C SER A 181 -12.34 -11.12 -6.10
N LEU A 182 -11.92 -11.47 -4.88
CA LEU A 182 -12.83 -11.95 -3.84
C LEU A 182 -13.89 -10.90 -3.47
N THR A 183 -13.48 -9.63 -3.35
CA THR A 183 -14.43 -8.53 -3.11
C THR A 183 -15.46 -8.43 -4.23
N GLY A 184 -15.04 -8.58 -5.50
CA GLY A 184 -15.96 -8.59 -6.64
C GLY A 184 -16.98 -9.74 -6.58
N ILE A 185 -16.51 -10.96 -6.27
CA ILE A 185 -17.39 -12.13 -6.16
C ILE A 185 -18.41 -11.96 -5.02
N ILE A 186 -17.95 -11.50 -3.85
CA ILE A 186 -18.80 -11.27 -2.67
C ILE A 186 -19.83 -10.17 -2.98
N SER A 187 -19.38 -9.07 -3.58
CA SER A 187 -20.24 -7.94 -3.94
C SER A 187 -21.37 -8.34 -4.86
N GLN A 188 -21.13 -9.18 -5.86
CA GLN A 188 -22.15 -9.73 -6.76
C GLN A 188 -23.14 -10.66 -6.01
N GLY A 189 -22.63 -11.50 -5.11
CA GLY A 189 -23.47 -12.45 -4.34
C GLY A 189 -24.43 -11.77 -3.37
N TYR A 190 -24.12 -10.59 -2.88
CA TYR A 190 -24.95 -9.82 -1.93
C TYR A 190 -25.72 -8.67 -2.60
N SER A 191 -25.79 -8.61 -3.93
CA SER A 191 -26.47 -7.54 -4.68
C SER A 191 -26.00 -6.13 -4.28
N ILE A 192 -24.72 -5.98 -3.96
CA ILE A 192 -24.09 -4.69 -3.69
C ILE A 192 -23.59 -4.06 -5.02
N VAL A 193 -23.73 -4.78 -6.10
CA VAL A 193 -23.45 -4.34 -7.48
C VAL A 193 -24.63 -4.69 -8.36
#